data_c2401d0dfe142545679cc2a8021f2020
#
_entry.id   c2401d0dfe142545679cc2a8021f2020
#
_cell.length_a   1.000
_cell.length_b   1.000
_cell.length_c   1.000
_cell.angle_alpha   90.00
_cell.angle_beta   90.00
_cell.angle_gamma   90.00
#
_symmetry.space_group_name_H-M   'P 1'
#
loop_
_entity.id
_entity.type
_entity.pdbx_description
1 polymer ?
#
loop_
_entity_poly.entity_id
_entity_poly.type
_entity_poly.pdbx_seq_one_letter_code
_entity_poly.pdbx_strand_id
1 'polypeptide(L)'
;MKKLIVLSLLFCVAAFAQRGGQQKGGGAHPAVGGGHVPARGPAPARTPTPARASTPARGQQTNAPAGNHVAVDRQGHPDVPHVDVKNDKWIGHNSGRNDANYRLAQPWAHGHFTGGIGAQFRFNLAGGNRERFWFGNFYWDVAPYDYNIVEGWNWTGDQIVIYDDPDHEGWYLVYNTRLGTYAHAEYLGG
;
A
#
# COMPACT_ATOMS: atom_id res chain seq x y z
N MET A 1 19.38 26.64 69.79
CA MET A 1 20.47 26.66 68.77
C MET A 1 20.11 25.69 67.63
N LYS A 2 19.56 26.22 66.55
CA LYS A 2 19.07 25.40 65.38
C LYS A 2 20.15 25.45 64.34
N LYS A 3 20.76 24.31 64.00
CA LYS A 3 21.73 24.19 62.94
C LYS A 3 21.01 23.97 61.62
N LEU A 4 21.15 24.91 60.72
CA LEU A 4 20.66 24.86 59.34
C LEU A 4 21.67 24.07 58.50
N ILE A 5 21.24 22.93 57.95
CA ILE A 5 22.04 22.16 57.01
C ILE A 5 21.55 22.54 55.61
N VAL A 6 22.38 23.25 54.85
CA VAL A 6 22.17 23.56 53.43
C VAL A 6 22.71 22.39 52.63
N LEU A 7 21.82 21.64 51.97
CA LEU A 7 22.18 20.54 51.07
C LEU A 7 22.27 21.10 49.65
N SER A 8 23.51 21.28 49.16
CA SER A 8 23.76 21.67 47.76
C SER A 8 23.59 20.47 46.83
N LEU A 9 22.55 20.49 46.01
CA LEU A 9 22.36 19.52 44.93
C LEU A 9 23.20 19.92 43.72
N LEU A 10 24.25 19.15 43.44
CA LEU A 10 25.08 19.27 42.27
C LEU A 10 24.35 18.56 41.09
N PHE A 11 23.85 19.31 40.15
CA PHE A 11 23.32 18.76 38.90
C PHE A 11 24.50 18.39 37.95
N CYS A 12 24.82 17.13 37.87
CA CYS A 12 25.68 16.62 36.81
C CYS A 12 24.88 16.48 35.49
N VAL A 13 25.06 17.38 34.55
CA VAL A 13 24.61 17.25 33.18
C VAL A 13 25.53 16.27 32.45
N ALA A 14 25.10 15.02 32.31
CA ALA A 14 25.77 14.08 31.46
C ALA A 14 25.39 14.34 30.01
N ALA A 15 26.28 14.95 29.24
CA ALA A 15 26.17 15.06 27.79
C ALA A 15 26.39 13.67 27.17
N PHE A 16 25.34 13.01 26.75
CA PHE A 16 25.43 11.81 25.91
C PHE A 16 25.79 12.23 24.47
N ALA A 17 27.07 12.15 24.15
CA ALA A 17 27.49 12.16 22.75
C ALA A 17 27.06 10.85 22.09
N GLN A 18 25.96 10.86 21.36
CA GLN A 18 25.58 9.75 20.49
C GLN A 18 26.53 9.67 19.31
N ARG A 19 27.51 8.78 19.46
CA ARG A 19 28.41 8.37 18.40
C ARG A 19 27.59 7.54 17.42
N GLY A 20 27.22 8.12 16.26
CA GLY A 20 26.53 7.43 15.17
C GLY A 20 27.35 6.25 14.69
N GLY A 21 26.97 5.04 15.08
CA GLY A 21 27.45 3.81 14.49
C GLY A 21 26.88 3.70 13.09
N GLN A 22 27.72 3.83 12.05
CA GLN A 22 27.37 3.43 10.69
C GLN A 22 27.17 1.91 10.66
N GLN A 23 25.94 1.48 10.75
CA GLN A 23 25.55 0.10 10.48
C GLN A 23 25.54 -0.10 8.97
N LYS A 24 26.61 -0.70 8.46
CA LYS A 24 26.74 -1.20 7.10
C LYS A 24 25.90 -2.48 7.03
N GLY A 25 24.62 -2.37 6.75
CA GLY A 25 23.68 -3.48 6.61
C GLY A 25 22.97 -3.40 5.27
N GLY A 26 22.87 -4.53 4.61
CA GLY A 26 22.30 -4.88 3.33
C GLY A 26 21.28 -3.90 2.72
N GLY A 27 21.34 -3.75 1.40
CA GLY A 27 20.59 -2.79 0.63
C GLY A 27 19.10 -2.80 0.96
N ALA A 28 18.70 -1.93 1.87
CA ALA A 28 17.30 -1.59 2.05
C ALA A 28 16.87 -0.84 0.78
N HIS A 29 15.98 -1.44 0.02
CA HIS A 29 15.30 -0.73 -1.06
C HIS A 29 14.70 0.55 -0.47
N PRO A 30 14.91 1.72 -1.09
CA PRO A 30 14.32 2.95 -0.59
C PRO A 30 12.81 2.76 -0.49
N ALA A 31 12.23 3.06 0.67
CA ALA A 31 10.79 3.00 0.87
C ALA A 31 10.10 3.88 -0.17
N VAL A 32 9.32 3.30 -1.06
CA VAL A 32 8.71 4.01 -2.20
C VAL A 32 7.72 5.06 -1.71
N GLY A 33 7.00 4.77 -0.63
CA GLY A 33 5.95 5.65 -0.13
C GLY A 33 6.43 6.84 0.67
N GLY A 34 7.38 6.64 1.60
CA GLY A 34 7.94 7.72 2.44
C GLY A 34 6.90 8.65 3.07
N GLY A 35 5.67 8.17 3.34
CA GLY A 35 4.56 9.00 3.82
C GLY A 35 3.79 9.74 2.72
N HIS A 36 4.15 9.57 1.44
CA HIS A 36 3.42 10.12 0.31
C HIS A 36 1.99 9.57 0.25
N VAL A 37 1.06 10.42 -0.17
CA VAL A 37 -0.33 10.01 -0.42
C VAL A 37 -0.72 10.48 -1.82
N PRO A 38 -1.04 9.55 -2.74
CA PRO A 38 -1.47 9.89 -4.08
C PRO A 38 -2.70 10.79 -4.04
N ALA A 39 -2.72 11.86 -4.83
CA ALA A 39 -3.83 12.81 -4.86
C ALA A 39 -5.14 12.16 -5.35
N ARG A 40 -5.02 11.12 -6.19
CA ARG A 40 -6.17 10.40 -6.78
C ARG A 40 -5.88 8.90 -6.83
N GLY A 41 -6.95 8.10 -6.82
CA GLY A 41 -6.90 6.68 -7.13
C GLY A 41 -6.49 6.43 -8.60
N PRO A 42 -6.30 5.18 -9.00
CA PRO A 42 -5.96 4.83 -10.37
C PRO A 42 -7.09 5.19 -11.33
N ALA A 43 -6.71 5.51 -12.57
CA ALA A 43 -7.69 5.59 -13.65
C ALA A 43 -8.10 4.19 -14.09
N PRO A 44 -9.32 4.00 -14.62
CA PRO A 44 -9.74 2.72 -15.19
C PRO A 44 -8.75 2.24 -16.25
N ALA A 45 -8.51 0.92 -16.30
CA ALA A 45 -7.68 0.31 -17.32
C ALA A 45 -8.28 0.60 -18.70
N ARG A 46 -7.45 1.05 -19.61
CA ARG A 46 -7.90 1.32 -20.98
C ARG A 46 -8.23 0.00 -21.65
N THR A 47 -9.47 -0.17 -22.10
CA THR A 47 -9.83 -1.23 -23.02
C THR A 47 -8.93 -1.09 -24.25
N PRO A 48 -8.21 -2.12 -24.69
CA PRO A 48 -7.42 -2.03 -25.90
C PRO A 48 -8.38 -1.71 -27.06
N THR A 49 -8.19 -0.54 -27.69
CA THR A 49 -8.89 -0.20 -28.92
C THR A 49 -8.51 -1.28 -29.94
N PRO A 50 -9.48 -1.95 -30.61
CA PRO A 50 -9.14 -2.95 -31.61
C PRO A 50 -8.22 -2.31 -32.64
N ALA A 51 -6.99 -2.80 -32.71
CA ALA A 51 -6.01 -2.33 -33.65
C ALA A 51 -6.57 -2.54 -35.05
N ARG A 52 -6.74 -1.45 -35.79
CA ARG A 52 -7.01 -1.48 -37.22
C ARG A 52 -5.99 -2.43 -37.85
N ALA A 53 -6.48 -3.49 -38.46
CA ALA A 53 -5.67 -4.58 -38.99
C ALA A 53 -4.49 -4.03 -39.80
N SER A 54 -3.32 -4.06 -39.23
CA SER A 54 -2.05 -3.95 -39.92
C SER A 54 -1.51 -5.37 -40.12
N THR A 55 -1.15 -5.68 -41.34
CA THR A 55 -0.62 -6.92 -41.87
C THR A 55 0.36 -7.62 -40.92
N PRO A 56 0.31 -8.97 -40.78
CA PRO A 56 1.05 -9.67 -39.72
C PRO A 56 2.56 -9.67 -39.98
N ALA A 57 3.29 -8.96 -39.12
CA ALA A 57 4.71 -9.25 -38.95
C ALA A 57 4.82 -10.49 -38.05
N ARG A 58 5.38 -11.56 -38.58
CA ARG A 58 5.66 -12.85 -37.97
C ARG A 58 6.69 -12.67 -36.86
N GLY A 59 6.24 -12.62 -35.59
CA GLY A 59 7.10 -12.52 -34.43
C GLY A 59 6.48 -13.29 -33.26
N GLN A 60 7.21 -14.24 -32.75
CA GLN A 60 6.95 -15.24 -31.73
C GLN A 60 5.97 -14.82 -30.62
N GLN A 61 4.84 -15.52 -30.56
CA GLN A 61 3.96 -15.61 -29.44
C GLN A 61 4.64 -16.47 -28.36
N THR A 62 5.20 -15.85 -27.33
CA THR A 62 5.44 -16.56 -26.08
C THR A 62 4.13 -16.52 -25.30
N ASN A 63 3.42 -17.64 -25.26
CA ASN A 63 2.31 -17.89 -24.35
C ASN A 63 2.88 -17.93 -22.92
N ALA A 64 2.97 -16.78 -22.26
CA ALA A 64 3.11 -16.74 -20.83
C ALA A 64 1.70 -16.87 -20.22
N PRO A 65 1.48 -17.74 -19.22
CA PRO A 65 0.21 -17.77 -18.51
C PRO A 65 -0.06 -16.38 -17.90
N ALA A 66 -1.33 -15.97 -17.90
CA ALA A 66 -1.78 -14.77 -17.23
C ALA A 66 -1.59 -14.95 -15.70
N GLY A 67 -0.37 -14.80 -15.25
CA GLY A 67 0.03 -14.71 -13.87
C GLY A 67 0.27 -13.23 -13.56
N ASN A 68 -0.04 -12.80 -12.36
CA ASN A 68 0.20 -11.49 -11.82
C ASN A 68 1.45 -10.84 -12.41
N HIS A 69 1.27 -10.03 -13.44
CA HIS A 69 2.35 -9.21 -13.97
C HIS A 69 2.55 -8.03 -13.02
N VAL A 70 3.30 -8.28 -11.97
CA VAL A 70 3.84 -7.21 -11.16
C VAL A 70 4.70 -6.34 -12.09
N ALA A 71 4.24 -5.12 -12.33
CA ALA A 71 4.91 -4.25 -13.27
C ALA A 71 6.16 -3.66 -12.63
N VAL A 72 7.33 -4.18 -13.01
CA VAL A 72 8.61 -3.51 -12.74
C VAL A 72 8.74 -2.38 -13.76
N ASP A 73 8.64 -1.13 -13.31
CA ASP A 73 8.74 0.00 -14.22
C ASP A 73 10.18 0.45 -14.46
N ARG A 74 11.11 0.12 -13.54
CA ARG A 74 12.57 0.35 -13.69
C ARG A 74 13.38 -0.37 -12.60
N GLN A 75 14.68 -0.50 -12.85
CA GLN A 75 15.61 -1.11 -11.91
C GLN A 75 15.61 -0.39 -10.55
N GLY A 76 15.47 -1.13 -9.47
CA GLY A 76 15.43 -0.62 -8.08
C GLY A 76 14.06 -0.20 -7.57
N HIS A 77 13.00 -0.30 -8.39
CA HIS A 77 11.62 -0.15 -7.96
C HIS A 77 11.09 -1.46 -7.36
N PRO A 78 10.11 -1.38 -6.42
CA PRO A 78 9.53 -2.59 -5.85
C PRO A 78 8.79 -3.38 -6.93
N ASP A 79 8.96 -4.69 -6.88
CA ASP A 79 8.33 -5.66 -7.79
C ASP A 79 6.92 -6.03 -7.33
N VAL A 80 6.18 -5.06 -6.83
CA VAL A 80 4.80 -5.19 -6.31
C VAL A 80 3.97 -3.97 -6.72
N PRO A 81 2.64 -4.07 -6.78
CA PRO A 81 1.76 -2.93 -7.01
C PRO A 81 2.08 -1.77 -6.06
N HIS A 82 2.42 -0.64 -6.62
CA HIS A 82 2.84 0.54 -5.87
C HIS A 82 2.49 1.84 -6.61
N VAL A 83 2.66 2.98 -5.95
CA VAL A 83 2.48 4.29 -6.57
C VAL A 83 3.84 4.99 -6.69
N ASP A 84 4.16 5.50 -7.89
CA ASP A 84 5.33 6.34 -8.09
C ASP A 84 5.11 7.69 -7.38
N VAL A 85 5.88 7.91 -6.31
CA VAL A 85 5.78 9.08 -5.44
C VAL A 85 5.94 10.41 -6.20
N LYS A 86 6.70 10.42 -7.29
CA LYS A 86 6.99 11.67 -8.04
C LYS A 86 5.87 12.06 -9.00
N ASN A 87 5.14 11.08 -9.52
CA ASN A 87 4.21 11.27 -10.61
C ASN A 87 2.76 10.86 -10.27
N ASP A 88 2.49 10.40 -9.04
CA ASP A 88 1.21 9.82 -8.62
C ASP A 88 0.72 8.69 -9.57
N LYS A 89 1.65 7.99 -10.20
CA LYS A 89 1.33 6.92 -11.13
C LYS A 89 1.18 5.59 -10.39
N TRP A 90 0.02 4.95 -10.56
CA TRP A 90 -0.27 3.62 -10.05
C TRP A 90 0.37 2.56 -10.95
N ILE A 91 1.31 1.79 -10.39
CA ILE A 91 2.05 0.75 -11.09
C ILE A 91 1.45 -0.60 -10.72
N GLY A 92 1.10 -1.41 -11.72
CA GLY A 92 0.51 -2.73 -11.50
C GLY A 92 -1.02 -2.76 -11.49
N HIS A 93 -1.69 -1.61 -11.63
CA HIS A 93 -3.15 -1.52 -11.80
C HIS A 93 -3.53 -1.49 -13.29
N ASN A 94 -3.28 -2.59 -13.99
CA ASN A 94 -3.52 -2.68 -15.44
C ASN A 94 -4.20 -3.99 -15.88
N SER A 95 -4.66 -4.81 -14.92
CA SER A 95 -5.32 -6.09 -15.20
C SER A 95 -6.72 -5.90 -15.79
N GLY A 96 -7.41 -4.79 -15.43
CA GLY A 96 -8.70 -4.41 -15.98
C GLY A 96 -9.86 -5.28 -15.46
N ARG A 97 -11.08 -4.90 -15.87
CA ARG A 97 -12.36 -5.43 -15.36
C ARG A 97 -12.59 -6.92 -15.54
N ASN A 98 -11.81 -7.57 -16.40
CA ASN A 98 -11.98 -8.99 -16.71
C ASN A 98 -11.02 -9.89 -15.93
N ASP A 99 -10.24 -9.35 -15.02
CA ASP A 99 -9.34 -10.16 -14.19
C ASP A 99 -10.16 -11.06 -13.25
N ALA A 100 -10.06 -12.36 -13.49
CA ALA A 100 -10.79 -13.36 -12.73
C ALA A 100 -10.37 -13.41 -11.24
N ASN A 101 -9.18 -12.93 -10.92
CA ASN A 101 -8.64 -12.91 -9.55
C ASN A 101 -9.41 -11.96 -8.63
N TYR A 102 -9.99 -10.91 -9.21
CA TYR A 102 -10.72 -9.89 -8.45
C TYR A 102 -12.22 -9.92 -8.72
N ARG A 103 -12.75 -11.05 -9.18
CA ARG A 103 -14.20 -11.23 -9.34
C ARG A 103 -14.83 -11.71 -8.03
N LEU A 104 -15.61 -10.86 -7.40
CA LEU A 104 -16.45 -11.25 -6.25
C LEU A 104 -17.75 -11.89 -6.74
N ALA A 105 -18.20 -12.92 -6.00
CA ALA A 105 -19.50 -13.55 -6.26
C ALA A 105 -20.68 -12.63 -5.88
N GLN A 106 -20.49 -11.80 -4.88
CA GLN A 106 -21.46 -10.84 -4.37
C GLN A 106 -20.75 -9.51 -4.05
N PRO A 107 -20.48 -8.68 -5.06
CA PRO A 107 -19.95 -7.33 -4.80
C PRO A 107 -20.86 -6.57 -3.83
N TRP A 108 -20.25 -5.84 -2.91
CA TRP A 108 -20.98 -5.00 -1.93
C TRP A 108 -21.87 -5.77 -0.95
N ALA A 109 -21.58 -7.05 -0.68
CA ALA A 109 -22.35 -7.89 0.25
C ALA A 109 -22.52 -7.25 1.64
N HIS A 110 -21.56 -6.44 2.06
CA HIS A 110 -21.55 -5.73 3.35
C HIS A 110 -21.78 -4.22 3.22
N GLY A 111 -22.27 -3.77 2.06
CA GLY A 111 -22.48 -2.37 1.74
C GLY A 111 -21.20 -1.65 1.31
N HIS A 112 -21.31 -0.33 1.21
CA HIS A 112 -20.19 0.52 0.84
C HIS A 112 -19.51 1.11 2.07
N PHE A 113 -18.19 1.28 1.99
CA PHE A 113 -17.43 1.95 3.04
C PHE A 113 -17.83 3.43 3.15
N THR A 114 -18.15 3.87 4.35
CA THR A 114 -18.63 5.24 4.64
C THR A 114 -17.62 6.09 5.40
N GLY A 115 -16.46 5.55 5.75
CA GLY A 115 -15.46 6.25 6.56
C GLY A 115 -14.66 7.33 5.81
N GLY A 116 -14.82 7.42 4.49
CA GLY A 116 -14.16 8.40 3.63
C GLY A 116 -13.10 7.81 2.70
N ILE A 117 -13.12 8.26 1.46
CA ILE A 117 -12.26 7.77 0.36
C ILE A 117 -11.39 8.92 -0.16
N GLY A 118 -10.16 8.59 -0.50
CA GLY A 118 -9.20 9.51 -1.13
C GLY A 118 -8.22 10.16 -0.17
N ALA A 119 -7.33 10.97 -0.71
CA ALA A 119 -6.11 11.49 -0.08
C ALA A 119 -6.32 12.27 1.22
N GLN A 120 -7.49 12.84 1.42
CA GLN A 120 -7.85 13.62 2.62
C GLN A 120 -8.16 12.73 3.83
N PHE A 121 -8.45 11.44 3.63
CA PHE A 121 -8.79 10.51 4.70
C PHE A 121 -7.64 9.54 4.94
N ARG A 122 -7.07 9.61 6.14
CA ARG A 122 -5.97 8.74 6.56
C ARG A 122 -6.38 7.98 7.80
N PHE A 123 -6.14 6.68 7.78
CA PHE A 123 -6.49 5.78 8.86
C PHE A 123 -5.24 5.08 9.37
N ASN A 124 -5.13 4.91 10.69
CA ASN A 124 -4.08 4.08 11.27
C ASN A 124 -4.62 2.66 11.47
N LEU A 125 -3.89 1.68 10.98
CA LEU A 125 -4.21 0.27 11.22
C LEU A 125 -4.22 0.02 12.74
N ALA A 126 -5.25 -0.68 13.22
CA ALA A 126 -5.44 -0.98 14.63
C ALA A 126 -5.24 -2.47 14.95
N GLY A 127 -5.02 -3.29 13.93
CA GLY A 127 -4.74 -4.71 14.04
C GLY A 127 -4.99 -5.44 12.74
N GLY A 128 -4.60 -6.71 12.72
CA GLY A 128 -4.82 -7.57 11.56
C GLY A 128 -3.66 -8.47 11.23
N ASN A 129 -3.77 -9.07 10.07
CA ASN A 129 -2.76 -9.90 9.41
C ASN A 129 -2.95 -9.78 7.90
N ARG A 130 -2.21 -10.56 7.11
CA ARG A 130 -2.29 -10.52 5.64
C ARG A 130 -3.66 -10.88 5.05
N GLU A 131 -4.53 -11.53 5.83
CA GLU A 131 -5.85 -11.97 5.35
C GLU A 131 -6.93 -10.95 5.70
N ARG A 132 -6.88 -10.46 6.95
CA ARG A 132 -7.89 -9.56 7.50
C ARG A 132 -7.26 -8.47 8.35
N PHE A 133 -7.77 -7.25 8.26
CA PHE A 133 -7.33 -6.12 9.08
C PHE A 133 -8.51 -5.23 9.48
N TRP A 134 -8.25 -4.32 10.42
CA TRP A 134 -9.25 -3.35 10.87
C TRP A 134 -8.61 -2.03 11.31
N PHE A 135 -9.42 -0.99 11.25
CA PHE A 135 -9.17 0.32 11.85
C PHE A 135 -10.51 0.93 12.28
N GLY A 136 -10.52 1.61 13.43
CA GLY A 136 -11.79 2.01 14.05
C GLY A 136 -12.70 0.80 14.23
N ASN A 137 -13.94 0.90 13.73
CA ASN A 137 -14.89 -0.22 13.71
C ASN A 137 -15.02 -0.88 12.32
N PHE A 138 -14.15 -0.56 11.38
CA PHE A 138 -14.23 -1.06 10.01
C PHE A 138 -13.34 -2.28 9.80
N TYR A 139 -13.92 -3.34 9.27
CA TYR A 139 -13.26 -4.63 9.00
C TYR A 139 -13.10 -4.85 7.51
N TRP A 140 -11.98 -5.50 7.14
CA TRP A 140 -11.58 -5.67 5.76
C TRP A 140 -10.90 -7.00 5.53
N ASP A 141 -11.19 -7.65 4.41
CA ASP A 141 -10.43 -8.80 3.92
C ASP A 141 -9.57 -8.38 2.74
N VAL A 142 -8.30 -8.79 2.78
CA VAL A 142 -7.34 -8.58 1.67
C VAL A 142 -7.61 -9.63 0.59
N ALA A 143 -7.53 -9.23 -0.67
CA ALA A 143 -7.64 -10.18 -1.77
C ALA A 143 -6.56 -11.28 -1.65
N PRO A 144 -6.90 -12.56 -1.80
CA PRO A 144 -5.92 -13.66 -1.64
C PRO A 144 -4.71 -13.55 -2.56
N TYR A 145 -4.86 -12.94 -3.72
CA TYR A 145 -3.77 -12.73 -4.69
C TYR A 145 -2.80 -11.63 -4.30
N ASP A 146 -3.16 -10.82 -3.30
CA ASP A 146 -2.35 -9.69 -2.81
C ASP A 146 -1.65 -9.98 -1.47
N TYR A 147 -1.76 -11.18 -0.91
CA TYR A 147 -1.17 -11.52 0.39
C TYR A 147 0.34 -11.26 0.47
N ASN A 148 1.06 -11.49 -0.62
CA ASN A 148 2.49 -11.22 -0.71
C ASN A 148 2.82 -9.72 -0.73
N ILE A 149 1.88 -8.88 -1.18
CA ILE A 149 2.05 -7.43 -1.26
C ILE A 149 2.03 -6.80 0.12
N VAL A 150 1.19 -7.34 1.01
CA VAL A 150 0.95 -6.82 2.35
C VAL A 150 1.84 -7.45 3.42
N GLU A 151 2.76 -8.35 3.06
CA GLU A 151 3.63 -9.06 4.01
C GLU A 151 4.49 -8.10 4.87
N GLY A 152 4.93 -6.98 4.29
CA GLY A 152 5.73 -5.97 5.00
C GLY A 152 4.92 -4.91 5.76
N TRP A 153 3.59 -5.06 5.87
CA TRP A 153 2.73 -4.08 6.53
C TRP A 153 2.80 -4.22 8.06
N ASN A 154 2.85 -3.07 8.74
CA ASN A 154 2.72 -3.01 10.20
C ASN A 154 1.24 -2.83 10.57
N TRP A 155 0.57 -3.94 10.90
CA TRP A 155 -0.87 -4.00 11.16
C TRP A 155 -1.36 -3.19 12.38
N THR A 156 -0.45 -2.69 13.21
CA THR A 156 -0.77 -1.87 14.39
C THR A 156 -0.17 -0.48 14.35
N GLY A 157 0.38 -0.05 13.20
CA GLY A 157 1.07 1.23 13.14
C GLY A 157 1.13 1.90 11.78
N ASP A 158 0.93 1.15 10.68
CA ASP A 158 0.93 1.77 9.37
C ASP A 158 -0.29 2.65 9.16
N GLN A 159 -0.06 3.75 8.46
CA GLN A 159 -1.11 4.63 7.98
C GLN A 159 -1.51 4.24 6.57
N ILE A 160 -2.82 4.15 6.34
CA ILE A 160 -3.40 3.78 5.06
C ILE A 160 -4.36 4.84 4.54
N VAL A 161 -4.61 4.79 3.24
CA VAL A 161 -5.67 5.55 2.55
C VAL A 161 -6.47 4.59 1.70
N ILE A 162 -7.78 4.75 1.68
CA ILE A 162 -8.70 3.94 0.87
C ILE A 162 -9.01 4.69 -0.41
N TYR A 163 -8.93 4.01 -1.54
CA TYR A 163 -9.37 4.50 -2.85
C TYR A 163 -10.38 3.53 -3.45
N ASP A 164 -11.26 4.04 -4.30
CA ASP A 164 -12.10 3.16 -5.12
C ASP A 164 -11.23 2.38 -6.11
N ASP A 165 -11.59 1.12 -6.33
CA ASP A 165 -11.09 0.38 -7.47
C ASP A 165 -12.01 0.62 -8.68
N PRO A 166 -11.55 1.29 -9.74
CA PRO A 166 -12.40 1.60 -10.88
C PRO A 166 -12.66 0.40 -11.80
N ASP A 167 -11.93 -0.68 -11.62
CA ASP A 167 -11.97 -1.85 -12.51
C ASP A 167 -12.62 -3.07 -11.89
N HIS A 168 -12.58 -3.23 -10.57
CA HIS A 168 -13.06 -4.45 -9.90
C HIS A 168 -14.16 -4.11 -8.90
N GLU A 169 -15.39 -4.40 -9.31
CA GLU A 169 -16.58 -4.10 -8.51
C GLU A 169 -16.56 -4.83 -7.16
N GLY A 170 -16.83 -4.10 -6.08
CA GLY A 170 -16.81 -4.60 -4.70
C GLY A 170 -15.48 -4.48 -4.00
N TRP A 171 -14.41 -4.16 -4.73
CA TRP A 171 -13.08 -3.96 -4.18
C TRP A 171 -12.76 -2.48 -3.96
N TYR A 172 -11.90 -2.26 -2.99
CA TYR A 172 -11.21 -0.99 -2.75
C TYR A 172 -9.71 -1.21 -2.86
N LEU A 173 -8.96 -0.13 -3.13
CA LEU A 173 -7.52 -0.14 -3.08
C LEU A 173 -7.05 0.48 -1.77
N VAL A 174 -6.43 -0.33 -0.93
CA VAL A 174 -5.85 0.10 0.34
C VAL A 174 -4.38 0.44 0.12
N TYR A 175 -4.06 1.72 0.21
CA TYR A 175 -2.71 2.24 -0.02
C TYR A 175 -1.96 2.42 1.30
N ASN A 176 -0.80 1.80 1.44
CA ASN A 176 0.10 1.96 2.59
C ASN A 176 1.05 3.15 2.36
N THR A 177 0.90 4.21 3.16
CA THR A 177 1.66 5.45 2.96
C THR A 177 3.15 5.31 3.26
N ARG A 178 3.54 4.41 4.17
CA ARG A 178 4.95 4.15 4.50
C ARG A 178 5.67 3.43 3.37
N LEU A 179 5.04 2.40 2.82
CA LEU A 179 5.66 1.53 1.80
C LEU A 179 5.40 2.01 0.38
N GLY A 180 4.34 2.79 0.15
CA GLY A 180 3.93 3.18 -1.20
C GLY A 180 3.28 2.04 -1.99
N THR A 181 2.98 0.92 -1.35
CA THR A 181 2.33 -0.24 -1.95
C THR A 181 0.82 -0.19 -1.73
N TYR A 182 0.06 -0.88 -2.56
CA TYR A 182 -1.38 -1.01 -2.39
C TYR A 182 -1.85 -2.44 -2.66
N ALA A 183 -2.96 -2.79 -2.05
CA ALA A 183 -3.60 -4.08 -2.21
C ALA A 183 -5.11 -3.90 -2.37
N HIS A 184 -5.76 -4.86 -3.02
CA HIS A 184 -7.22 -4.93 -3.06
C HIS A 184 -7.75 -5.44 -1.74
N ALA A 185 -8.80 -4.79 -1.23
CA ALA A 185 -9.50 -5.24 -0.03
C ALA A 185 -11.01 -5.09 -0.19
N GLU A 186 -11.74 -6.05 0.35
CA GLU A 186 -13.19 -6.05 0.43
C GLU A 186 -13.62 -5.51 1.81
N TYR A 187 -14.61 -4.63 1.81
CA TYR A 187 -15.20 -4.10 3.04
C TYR A 187 -16.18 -5.11 3.64
N LEU A 188 -16.03 -5.40 4.93
CA LEU A 188 -16.86 -6.37 5.66
C LEU A 188 -17.88 -5.76 6.63
N GLY A 189 -17.96 -4.44 6.66
CA GLY A 189 -18.85 -3.75 7.59
C GLY A 189 -18.12 -3.11 8.78
N GLY A 190 -18.90 -2.48 9.67
CA GLY A 190 -18.43 -1.79 10.87
C GLY A 190 -19.46 -1.80 12.00
#